data_36adfb18c16eeda7dba2bffe370b27b8
#
_entry.id   36adfb18c16eeda7dba2bffe370b27b8
#
_cell.length_a   1.000
_cell.length_b   1.000
_cell.length_c   1.000
_cell.angle_alpha   90.00
_cell.angle_beta   90.00
_cell.angle_gamma   90.00
#
_symmetry.space_group_name_H-M   'P 1'
#
loop_
_entity.id
_entity.type
_entity.pdbx_description
1 polymer ?
#
loop_
_entity_poly.entity_id
_entity_poly.type
_entity_poly.pdbx_seq_one_letter_code
_entity_poly.pdbx_strand_id
1 'polypeptide(L)'
;MAIRLVILDCDRTLWEHEDVFTLQPPFTRVDGQTVQDAQGEKVRLAPGARELLDALRRRGILISLCSWNRADLVFAILDLLGLTQYFVHPKVEFHPNKDRMITALLAELAGEGTVLQPEEVLFVDDNPMMLEQVRQGVGPVRTLRAQPDVLDLRNVLKVLDEQN
;
A
#
# COMPACT_ATOMS: atom_id res chain seq x y z
N MET A 1 19.46 8.80 -1.11
CA MET A 1 19.13 8.08 0.12
C MET A 1 18.47 6.76 -0.20
N ALA A 2 18.79 5.73 0.54
CA ALA A 2 18.11 4.44 0.38
C ALA A 2 16.68 4.52 0.92
N ILE A 3 15.76 3.79 0.30
CA ILE A 3 14.38 3.71 0.76
C ILE A 3 14.32 2.89 2.05
N ARG A 4 13.63 3.42 3.04
CA ARG A 4 13.43 2.79 4.36
C ARG A 4 11.95 2.51 4.66
N LEU A 5 11.03 3.08 3.87
CA LEU A 5 9.59 2.88 4.00
C LEU A 5 8.98 2.78 2.62
N VAL A 6 8.19 1.73 2.40
CA VAL A 6 7.36 1.58 1.20
C VAL A 6 5.90 1.70 1.61
N ILE A 7 5.17 2.60 0.97
CA ILE A 7 3.75 2.82 1.21
C ILE A 7 2.99 2.38 -0.04
N LEU A 8 2.01 1.49 0.12
CA LEU A 8 1.22 0.95 -0.97
C LEU A 8 -0.22 1.46 -0.89
N ASP A 9 -0.78 1.84 -2.04
CA ASP A 9 -2.22 1.94 -2.21
C ASP A 9 -2.82 0.53 -2.26
N CYS A 10 -4.13 0.40 -2.09
CA CYS A 10 -4.80 -0.89 -2.12
C CYS A 10 -5.43 -1.20 -3.47
N ASP A 11 -6.50 -0.48 -3.86
CA ASP A 11 -7.20 -0.74 -5.12
C ASP A 11 -6.27 -0.54 -6.32
N ARG A 12 -6.22 -1.51 -7.24
CA ARG A 12 -5.36 -1.53 -8.44
C ARG A 12 -3.86 -1.44 -8.13
N THR A 13 -3.46 -1.68 -6.89
CA THR A 13 -2.06 -1.69 -6.49
C THR A 13 -1.72 -2.97 -5.73
N LEU A 14 -2.19 -3.11 -4.49
CA LEU A 14 -1.98 -4.32 -3.70
C LEU A 14 -2.85 -5.47 -4.20
N TRP A 15 -4.04 -5.17 -4.66
CA TRP A 15 -4.95 -6.14 -5.30
C TRP A 15 -5.47 -5.61 -6.63
N GLU A 16 -6.00 -6.54 -7.45
CA GLU A 16 -6.42 -6.22 -8.81
C GLU A 16 -7.78 -5.52 -8.86
N HIS A 17 -8.62 -5.68 -7.84
CA HIS A 17 -9.94 -5.05 -7.79
C HIS A 17 -9.82 -3.54 -7.83
N GLU A 18 -10.69 -2.88 -8.60
CA GLU A 18 -10.59 -1.43 -8.81
C GLU A 18 -11.14 -0.59 -7.67
N ASP A 19 -12.14 -1.10 -6.91
CA ASP A 19 -12.76 -0.34 -5.84
C ASP A 19 -13.54 -1.24 -4.87
N VAL A 20 -12.92 -1.58 -3.74
CA VAL A 20 -13.57 -2.46 -2.76
C VAL A 20 -14.72 -1.79 -2.01
N PHE A 21 -14.87 -0.46 -2.12
CA PHE A 21 -16.04 0.24 -1.59
C PHE A 21 -17.36 -0.29 -2.17
N THR A 22 -17.34 -0.81 -3.39
CA THR A 22 -18.53 -1.36 -4.06
C THR A 22 -18.93 -2.73 -3.56
N LEU A 23 -18.13 -3.36 -2.72
CA LEU A 23 -18.34 -4.75 -2.28
C LEU A 23 -19.27 -4.83 -1.08
N GLN A 24 -19.89 -6.00 -0.93
CA GLN A 24 -20.88 -6.27 0.11
C GLN A 24 -20.30 -7.25 1.14
N PRO A 25 -20.02 -6.81 2.37
CA PRO A 25 -19.62 -7.74 3.43
C PRO A 25 -20.78 -8.67 3.79
N PRO A 26 -20.54 -9.85 4.39
CA PRO A 26 -19.24 -10.31 4.87
C PRO A 26 -18.37 -10.89 3.76
N PHE A 27 -17.04 -10.80 3.96
CA PHE A 27 -16.06 -11.41 3.08
C PHE A 27 -15.72 -12.82 3.54
N THR A 28 -15.37 -13.69 2.59
CA THR A 28 -14.87 -15.03 2.87
C THR A 28 -13.60 -15.29 2.07
N ARG A 29 -12.69 -16.05 2.65
CA ARG A 29 -11.46 -16.44 1.97
C ARG A 29 -11.75 -17.53 0.96
N VAL A 30 -11.30 -17.35 -0.29
CA VAL A 30 -11.39 -18.35 -1.35
C VAL A 30 -10.12 -19.22 -1.37
N ASP A 31 -8.97 -18.56 -1.38
CA ASP A 31 -7.65 -19.23 -1.32
C ASP A 31 -6.63 -18.25 -0.70
N GLY A 32 -5.34 -18.58 -0.79
CA GLY A 32 -4.27 -17.75 -0.21
C GLY A 32 -4.09 -16.39 -0.88
N GLN A 33 -4.69 -16.17 -2.04
CA GLN A 33 -4.54 -14.95 -2.84
C GLN A 33 -5.85 -14.20 -3.03
N THR A 34 -6.99 -14.79 -2.65
CA THR A 34 -8.30 -14.31 -3.07
C THR A 34 -9.30 -14.36 -1.92
N VAL A 35 -10.07 -13.29 -1.77
CA VAL A 35 -11.29 -13.26 -0.96
C VAL A 35 -12.47 -12.93 -1.86
N GLN A 36 -13.69 -13.20 -1.38
CA GLN A 36 -14.90 -12.81 -2.10
C GLN A 36 -15.88 -12.15 -1.15
N ASP A 37 -16.73 -11.29 -1.70
CA ASP A 37 -17.77 -10.64 -0.93
C ASP A 37 -19.02 -11.53 -0.81
N ALA A 38 -20.09 -11.01 -0.20
CA ALA A 38 -21.33 -11.74 0.02
C ALA A 38 -22.03 -12.16 -1.30
N GLN A 39 -21.74 -11.47 -2.39
CA GLN A 39 -22.32 -11.75 -3.71
C GLN A 39 -21.37 -12.56 -4.62
N GLY A 40 -20.22 -12.98 -4.10
CA GLY A 40 -19.26 -13.77 -4.84
C GLY A 40 -18.28 -12.96 -5.70
N GLU A 41 -18.28 -11.63 -5.58
CA GLU A 41 -17.30 -10.81 -6.28
C GLU A 41 -15.93 -10.93 -5.61
N LYS A 42 -14.90 -11.13 -6.41
CA LYS A 42 -13.59 -11.51 -5.92
C LYS A 42 -12.63 -10.34 -5.84
N VAL A 43 -11.80 -10.34 -4.79
CA VAL A 43 -10.63 -9.47 -4.65
C VAL A 43 -9.41 -10.38 -4.63
N ARG A 44 -8.56 -10.23 -5.64
CA ARG A 44 -7.35 -11.04 -5.79
C ARG A 44 -6.13 -10.17 -5.60
N LEU A 45 -5.16 -10.64 -4.83
CA LEU A 45 -3.89 -9.96 -4.69
C LEU A 45 -3.22 -9.76 -6.05
N ALA A 46 -2.58 -8.63 -6.23
CA ALA A 46 -1.77 -8.35 -7.41
C ALA A 46 -0.62 -9.37 -7.51
N PRO A 47 -0.18 -9.70 -8.73
CA PRO A 47 0.95 -10.61 -8.89
C PRO A 47 2.17 -10.13 -8.11
N GLY A 48 2.79 -11.03 -7.37
CA GLY A 48 4.01 -10.73 -6.61
C GLY A 48 3.79 -9.99 -5.29
N ALA A 49 2.54 -9.75 -4.86
CA ALA A 49 2.26 -8.97 -3.65
C ALA A 49 2.89 -9.59 -2.41
N ARG A 50 2.66 -10.89 -2.15
CA ARG A 50 3.23 -11.54 -0.96
C ARG A 50 4.74 -11.57 -1.00
N GLU A 51 5.30 -11.88 -2.16
CA GLU A 51 6.75 -11.94 -2.38
C GLU A 51 7.39 -10.58 -2.11
N LEU A 52 6.74 -9.48 -2.54
CA LEU A 52 7.21 -8.14 -2.23
C LEU A 52 7.19 -7.87 -0.73
N LEU A 53 6.07 -8.14 -0.06
CA LEU A 53 5.93 -7.88 1.38
C LEU A 53 6.98 -8.66 2.18
N ASP A 54 7.16 -9.94 1.87
CA ASP A 54 8.16 -10.77 2.54
C ASP A 54 9.59 -10.27 2.31
N ALA A 55 9.90 -9.88 1.07
CA ALA A 55 11.22 -9.37 0.72
C ALA A 55 11.53 -8.05 1.43
N LEU A 56 10.57 -7.13 1.48
CA LEU A 56 10.73 -5.86 2.19
C LEU A 56 10.99 -6.09 3.68
N ARG A 57 10.22 -7.00 4.29
CA ARG A 57 10.40 -7.35 5.69
C ARG A 57 11.80 -7.92 5.94
N ARG A 58 12.27 -8.84 5.10
CA ARG A 58 13.62 -9.41 5.21
C ARG A 58 14.72 -8.37 5.08
N ARG A 59 14.48 -7.32 4.28
CA ARG A 59 15.44 -6.21 4.11
C ARG A 59 15.37 -5.18 5.24
N GLY A 60 14.46 -5.33 6.18
CA GLY A 60 14.26 -4.36 7.26
C GLY A 60 13.62 -3.06 6.79
N ILE A 61 12.94 -3.07 5.65
CA ILE A 61 12.21 -1.92 5.12
C ILE A 61 10.80 -1.92 5.70
N LEU A 62 10.39 -0.80 6.28
CA LEU A 62 9.02 -0.65 6.81
C LEU A 62 8.01 -0.61 5.68
N ILE A 63 6.82 -1.12 5.96
CA ILE A 63 5.73 -1.18 4.98
C ILE A 63 4.48 -0.56 5.61
N SER A 64 3.78 0.28 4.84
CA SER A 64 2.50 0.82 5.27
C SER A 64 1.51 0.88 4.11
N LEU A 65 0.30 1.29 4.42
CA LEU A 65 -0.77 1.47 3.44
C LEU A 65 -1.26 2.91 3.48
N CYS A 66 -1.68 3.41 2.32
CA CYS A 66 -2.37 4.68 2.19
C CYS A 66 -3.49 4.50 1.18
N SER A 67 -4.72 4.39 1.65
CA SER A 67 -5.89 4.08 0.82
C SER A 67 -7.05 5.03 1.11
N TRP A 68 -7.65 5.54 0.03
CA TRP A 68 -8.93 6.24 0.13
C TRP A 68 -10.05 5.23 0.01
N ASN A 69 -10.51 4.71 1.14
CA ASN A 69 -11.57 3.71 1.17
C ASN A 69 -12.12 3.57 2.60
N ARG A 70 -13.11 2.72 2.77
CA ARG A 70 -13.63 2.37 4.09
C ARG A 70 -12.68 1.42 4.80
N ALA A 71 -12.28 1.81 6.00
CA ALA A 71 -11.33 1.04 6.79
C ALA A 71 -11.87 -0.36 7.14
N ASP A 72 -13.16 -0.47 7.47
CA ASP A 72 -13.77 -1.75 7.83
C ASP A 72 -13.66 -2.79 6.71
N LEU A 73 -13.84 -2.38 5.45
CA LEU A 73 -13.74 -3.28 4.30
C LEU A 73 -12.28 -3.69 4.03
N VAL A 74 -11.39 -2.71 3.99
CA VAL A 74 -9.97 -2.96 3.69
C VAL A 74 -9.34 -3.86 4.75
N PHE A 75 -9.56 -3.58 6.03
CA PHE A 75 -8.96 -4.39 7.10
C PHE A 75 -9.57 -5.79 7.16
N ALA A 76 -10.85 -5.96 6.85
CA ALA A 76 -11.47 -7.29 6.77
C ALA A 76 -10.79 -8.14 5.69
N ILE A 77 -10.52 -7.55 4.52
CA ILE A 77 -9.84 -8.23 3.42
C ILE A 77 -8.41 -8.60 3.81
N LEU A 78 -7.67 -7.64 4.39
CA LEU A 78 -6.29 -7.87 4.82
C LEU A 78 -6.19 -8.98 5.88
N ASP A 79 -7.11 -8.99 6.85
CA ASP A 79 -7.12 -10.01 7.89
C ASP A 79 -7.36 -11.41 7.31
N LEU A 80 -8.31 -11.55 6.40
CA LEU A 80 -8.60 -12.82 5.75
C LEU A 80 -7.42 -13.33 4.92
N LEU A 81 -6.67 -12.42 4.31
CA LEU A 81 -5.47 -12.77 3.54
C LEU A 81 -4.22 -12.94 4.41
N GLY A 82 -4.32 -12.66 5.71
CA GLY A 82 -3.19 -12.78 6.63
C GLY A 82 -2.11 -11.74 6.41
N LEU A 83 -2.48 -10.53 5.98
CA LEU A 83 -1.52 -9.49 5.59
C LEU A 83 -1.39 -8.35 6.60
N THR A 84 -2.31 -8.23 7.56
CA THR A 84 -2.38 -7.08 8.46
C THR A 84 -1.06 -6.82 9.20
N GLN A 85 -0.36 -7.87 9.60
CA GLN A 85 0.87 -7.76 10.38
C GLN A 85 2.06 -7.17 9.63
N TYR A 86 1.98 -7.05 8.30
CA TYR A 86 3.07 -6.45 7.51
C TYR A 86 3.12 -4.93 7.65
N PHE A 87 2.00 -4.29 7.98
CA PHE A 87 1.84 -2.85 7.83
C PHE A 87 1.96 -2.11 9.16
N VAL A 88 2.82 -1.08 9.20
CA VAL A 88 2.94 -0.18 10.34
C VAL A 88 2.03 1.02 10.11
N HIS A 89 1.21 1.39 11.10
CA HIS A 89 0.31 2.54 11.07
C HIS A 89 -0.45 2.69 9.73
N PRO A 90 -1.14 1.63 9.25
CA PRO A 90 -1.82 1.71 7.96
C PRO A 90 -2.87 2.81 7.96
N LYS A 91 -2.88 3.60 6.89
CA LYS A 91 -3.80 4.74 6.73
C LYS A 91 -4.88 4.38 5.71
N VAL A 92 -6.07 4.07 6.21
CA VAL A 92 -7.25 3.82 5.40
C VAL A 92 -8.32 4.78 5.87
N GLU A 93 -8.56 5.84 5.10
CA GLU A 93 -9.47 6.92 5.47
C GLU A 93 -10.38 7.26 4.30
N PHE A 94 -11.58 7.72 4.60
CA PHE A 94 -12.58 7.96 3.57
C PHE A 94 -12.51 9.40 3.06
N HIS A 95 -11.35 9.79 2.54
CA HIS A 95 -11.10 11.06 1.85
C HIS A 95 -9.88 10.93 0.95
N PRO A 96 -9.73 11.81 -0.07
CA PRO A 96 -8.66 11.71 -1.06
C PRO A 96 -7.33 12.37 -0.67
N ASN A 97 -7.19 12.85 0.56
CA ASN A 97 -6.02 13.63 0.97
C ASN A 97 -4.89 12.70 1.43
N LYS A 98 -4.31 11.96 0.50
CA LYS A 98 -3.24 11.00 0.79
C LYS A 98 -1.97 11.68 1.31
N ASP A 99 -1.71 12.93 0.93
CA ASP A 99 -0.62 13.73 1.47
C ASP A 99 -0.76 13.89 3.00
N ARG A 100 -1.98 14.14 3.48
CA ARG A 100 -2.24 14.25 4.92
C ARG A 100 -2.08 12.92 5.63
N MET A 101 -2.54 11.82 5.02
CA MET A 101 -2.40 10.47 5.57
C MET A 101 -0.92 10.13 5.75
N ILE A 102 -0.09 10.40 4.74
CA ILE A 102 1.34 10.11 4.78
C ILE A 102 2.06 11.02 5.77
N THR A 103 1.70 12.30 5.82
CA THR A 103 2.27 13.22 6.81
C THR A 103 2.01 12.72 8.24
N ALA A 104 0.79 12.25 8.51
CA ALA A 104 0.44 11.68 9.81
C ALA A 104 1.24 10.41 10.11
N LEU A 105 1.39 9.54 9.12
CA LEU A 105 2.19 8.32 9.23
C LEU A 105 3.64 8.63 9.60
N LEU A 106 4.26 9.57 8.90
CA LEU A 106 5.64 9.95 9.18
C LEU A 106 5.79 10.58 10.56
N ALA A 107 4.81 11.36 11.01
CA ALA A 107 4.81 11.96 12.35
C ALA A 107 4.67 10.86 13.43
N GLU A 108 3.82 9.86 13.22
CA GLU A 108 3.67 8.74 14.16
C GLU A 108 4.96 7.94 14.28
N LEU A 109 5.62 7.66 13.16
CA LEU A 109 6.91 6.96 13.15
C LEU A 109 7.99 7.78 13.87
N ALA A 110 8.03 9.10 13.63
CA ALA A 110 8.97 9.98 14.31
C ALA A 110 8.75 10.00 15.83
N GLY A 111 7.50 9.99 16.26
CA GLY A 111 7.13 9.89 17.68
C GLY A 111 7.61 8.60 18.33
N GLU A 112 7.80 7.54 17.56
CA GLU A 112 8.30 6.24 18.01
C GLU A 112 9.83 6.11 17.86
N GLY A 113 10.50 7.16 17.41
CA GLY A 113 11.96 7.18 17.25
C GLY A 113 12.45 6.89 15.83
N THR A 114 11.56 6.71 14.87
CA THR A 114 11.95 6.50 13.46
C THR A 114 11.68 7.74 12.65
N VAL A 115 12.70 8.57 12.48
CA VAL A 115 12.62 9.80 11.69
C VAL A 115 13.03 9.52 10.26
N LEU A 116 12.11 9.76 9.31
CA LEU A 116 12.35 9.53 7.88
C LEU A 116 12.26 10.85 7.11
N GLN A 117 13.20 11.05 6.19
CA GLN A 117 13.10 12.13 5.21
C GLN A 117 12.21 11.68 4.05
N PRO A 118 11.55 12.61 3.35
CA PRO A 118 10.71 12.23 2.20
C PRO A 118 11.45 11.38 1.16
N GLU A 119 12.73 11.63 0.93
CA GLU A 119 13.55 10.88 -0.03
C GLU A 119 13.79 9.42 0.37
N GLU A 120 13.50 9.06 1.63
CA GLU A 120 13.62 7.69 2.13
C GLU A 120 12.31 6.91 2.00
N VAL A 121 11.28 7.52 1.42
CA VAL A 121 9.93 6.95 1.27
C VAL A 121 9.64 6.68 -0.20
N LEU A 122 9.16 5.49 -0.50
CA LEU A 122 8.62 5.14 -1.81
C LEU A 122 7.10 4.95 -1.68
N PHE A 123 6.33 5.72 -2.45
CA PHE A 123 4.88 5.61 -2.51
C PHE A 123 4.47 5.00 -3.85
N VAL A 124 3.71 3.90 -3.80
CA VAL A 124 3.24 3.15 -4.96
C VAL A 124 1.72 3.29 -5.05
N ASP A 125 1.23 3.87 -6.13
CA ASP A 125 -0.20 4.11 -6.37
C ASP A 125 -0.47 4.02 -7.88
N ASP A 126 -1.65 3.59 -8.28
CA ASP A 126 -2.04 3.51 -9.69
C ASP A 126 -2.44 4.89 -10.26
N ASN A 127 -2.78 5.84 -9.42
CA ASN A 127 -3.28 7.14 -9.83
C ASN A 127 -2.16 8.20 -9.82
N PRO A 128 -1.76 8.70 -11.02
CA PRO A 128 -0.68 9.68 -11.10
C PRO A 128 -1.00 11.00 -10.41
N MET A 129 -2.28 11.37 -10.29
CA MET A 129 -2.67 12.57 -9.56
C MET A 129 -2.39 12.45 -8.06
N MET A 130 -2.57 11.25 -7.51
CA MET A 130 -2.25 10.98 -6.09
C MET A 130 -0.75 11.02 -5.85
N LEU A 131 0.03 10.49 -6.77
CA LEU A 131 1.50 10.55 -6.69
C LEU A 131 1.98 12.00 -6.64
N GLU A 132 1.45 12.85 -7.51
CA GLU A 132 1.82 14.25 -7.54
C GLU A 132 1.34 15.01 -6.31
N GLN A 133 0.11 14.76 -5.85
CA GLN A 133 -0.42 15.36 -4.63
C GLN A 133 0.50 15.09 -3.43
N VAL A 134 0.98 13.86 -3.31
CA VAL A 134 1.86 13.45 -2.21
C VAL A 134 3.21 14.17 -2.31
N ARG A 135 3.79 14.28 -3.51
CA ARG A 135 5.05 15.01 -3.69
C ARG A 135 4.91 16.47 -3.32
N GLN A 136 3.80 17.10 -3.65
CA GLN A 136 3.56 18.51 -3.33
C GLN A 136 3.29 18.73 -1.84
N GLY A 137 2.52 17.84 -1.21
CA GLY A 137 2.08 18.02 0.17
C GLY A 137 3.06 17.48 1.22
N VAL A 138 3.82 16.44 0.91
CA VAL A 138 4.75 15.80 1.86
C VAL A 138 6.19 16.25 1.61
N GLY A 139 6.59 16.37 0.35
CA GLY A 139 7.95 16.66 -0.05
C GLY A 139 8.43 15.66 -1.10
N PRO A 140 9.74 15.60 -1.40
CA PRO A 140 10.27 14.81 -2.52
C PRO A 140 10.27 13.29 -2.22
N VAL A 141 9.09 12.76 -1.95
CA VAL A 141 8.83 11.32 -1.83
C VAL A 141 9.09 10.69 -3.20
N ARG A 142 9.75 9.55 -3.23
CA ARG A 142 9.90 8.79 -4.45
C ARG A 142 8.56 8.13 -4.78
N THR A 143 8.19 8.13 -6.04
CA THR A 143 6.88 7.63 -6.47
C THR A 143 7.05 6.60 -7.57
N LEU A 144 6.12 5.65 -7.60
CA LEU A 144 6.07 4.61 -8.61
C LEU A 144 4.61 4.35 -8.96
N ARG A 145 4.28 4.40 -10.24
CA ARG A 145 2.92 4.14 -10.70
C ARG A 145 2.71 2.63 -10.83
N ALA A 146 1.72 2.10 -10.11
CA ALA A 146 1.45 0.67 -10.05
C ALA A 146 1.06 0.11 -11.42
N GLN A 147 0.18 0.80 -12.14
CA GLN A 147 -0.25 0.37 -13.47
C GLN A 147 -0.26 1.59 -14.39
N PRO A 148 0.24 1.47 -15.62
CA PRO A 148 0.79 0.26 -16.25
C PRO A 148 2.28 -0.01 -15.98
N ASP A 149 2.97 0.83 -15.18
CA ASP A 149 4.43 0.76 -15.02
C ASP A 149 4.87 -0.47 -14.23
N VAL A 150 4.06 -0.90 -13.25
CA VAL A 150 4.35 -2.07 -12.43
C VAL A 150 3.15 -3.02 -12.50
N LEU A 151 3.29 -4.11 -13.25
CA LEU A 151 2.25 -5.14 -13.36
C LEU A 151 2.48 -6.29 -12.38
N ASP A 152 3.71 -6.50 -11.96
CA ASP A 152 4.10 -7.49 -10.95
C ASP A 152 4.82 -6.75 -9.83
N LEU A 153 4.30 -6.83 -8.62
CA LEU A 153 4.81 -6.07 -7.49
C LEU A 153 6.24 -6.44 -7.10
N ARG A 154 6.74 -7.61 -7.51
CA ARG A 154 8.17 -7.94 -7.31
C ARG A 154 9.08 -6.95 -8.02
N ASN A 155 8.60 -6.29 -9.07
CA ASN A 155 9.38 -5.28 -9.78
C ASN A 155 9.68 -4.03 -8.94
N VAL A 156 8.96 -3.80 -7.86
CA VAL A 156 9.30 -2.75 -6.90
C VAL A 156 10.70 -2.99 -6.32
N LEU A 157 11.09 -4.25 -6.12
CA LEU A 157 12.41 -4.60 -5.61
C LEU A 157 13.53 -4.15 -6.56
N LYS A 158 13.28 -4.22 -7.87
CA LYS A 158 14.25 -3.73 -8.88
C LYS A 158 14.47 -2.22 -8.76
N VAL A 159 13.37 -1.48 -8.55
CA VAL A 159 13.45 -0.03 -8.37
C VAL A 159 14.28 0.31 -7.13
N LEU A 160 14.10 -0.44 -6.05
CA LEU A 160 14.89 -0.25 -4.82
C LEU A 160 16.37 -0.57 -5.05
N ASP A 161 16.68 -1.62 -5.81
CA ASP A 161 18.06 -2.03 -6.10
C ASP A 161 18.79 -1.02 -6.96
N GLU A 162 18.10 -0.39 -7.91
CA GLU A 162 18.67 0.62 -8.80
C GLU A 162 19.04 1.92 -8.08
N GLN A 163 18.53 2.14 -6.87
CA GLN A 163 18.72 3.38 -6.11
C GLN A 163 19.82 3.28 -5.04
N ASN A 164 20.41 2.11 -4.92
CA ASN A 164 21.52 1.87 -4.00
C ASN A 164 22.87 1.89 -4.78
#